data_0d296fb60525ca2d138850d4dcc03bd4
#
_entry.id   0d296fb60525ca2d138850d4dcc03bd4
#
_cell.length_a   1.000
_cell.length_b   1.000
_cell.length_c   1.000
_cell.angle_alpha   90.00
_cell.angle_beta   90.00
_cell.angle_gamma   90.00
#
_symmetry.space_group_name_H-M   'P 1'
#
loop_
_entity.id
_entity.type
_entity.pdbx_description
1 polymer ?
#
loop_
_entity_poly.entity_id
_entity_poly.type
_entity_poly.pdbx_seq_one_letter_code
_entity_poly.pdbx_strand_id
1 'polypeptide(L)'
;RRVLDGENMRDSIFHMINDYVENIVDMVISADQDYDEWNLAELNLTIHNTIPMAPVTEEDVKDISQKELKHLLNDRATKAYEAKESEFPEPEHIREIERVILLKVIDAKWMDHIDDMDQLRQGIGLQAYGQRDPKVEYKMIGYDMFDHMTKSITEDTIRALFHVKIEQKVEREQVAKVTGTNKDESAVRAPKKRAEKKVYPNDPCPCGSGKKYKQCCGRKK
;
A
#
# COMPACT_ATOMS: atom_id res chain seq x y z
N ARG A 1 -19.69 -4.76 -4.85
CA ARG A 1 -20.70 -3.83 -5.39
C ARG A 1 -21.04 -2.74 -4.36
N ARG A 2 -21.39 -3.09 -3.12
CA ARG A 2 -21.67 -2.11 -2.04
C ARG A 2 -20.53 -1.11 -1.85
N VAL A 3 -19.28 -1.57 -1.88
CA VAL A 3 -18.07 -0.73 -1.79
C VAL A 3 -17.99 0.25 -2.97
N LEU A 4 -18.28 -0.22 -4.19
CA LEU A 4 -18.26 0.60 -5.40
C LEU A 4 -19.41 1.61 -5.42
N ASP A 5 -20.55 1.24 -4.86
CA ASP A 5 -21.74 2.09 -4.78
C ASP A 5 -21.59 3.19 -3.69
N GLY A 6 -20.48 3.22 -2.96
CA GLY A 6 -20.17 4.25 -1.95
C GLY A 6 -20.94 4.10 -0.63
N GLU A 7 -21.45 2.88 -0.34
CA GLU A 7 -22.10 2.60 0.94
C GLU A 7 -21.10 2.73 2.10
N ASN A 8 -21.65 3.09 3.28
CA ASN A 8 -20.84 3.12 4.49
C ASN A 8 -20.38 1.69 4.86
N MET A 9 -19.08 1.49 4.89
CA MET A 9 -18.48 0.18 5.14
C MET A 9 -18.19 -0.09 6.61
N ARG A 10 -18.47 0.85 7.51
CA ARG A 10 -18.15 0.76 8.94
C ARG A 10 -18.61 -0.55 9.57
N ASP A 11 -19.87 -0.91 9.39
CA ASP A 11 -20.42 -2.14 9.94
C ASP A 11 -19.74 -3.38 9.38
N SER A 12 -19.38 -3.36 8.09
CA SER A 12 -18.63 -4.44 7.45
C SER A 12 -17.23 -4.56 8.03
N ILE A 13 -16.56 -3.45 8.34
CA ILE A 13 -15.24 -3.46 8.98
C ILE A 13 -15.34 -4.05 10.40
N PHE A 14 -16.36 -3.67 11.20
CA PHE A 14 -16.57 -4.28 12.50
C PHE A 14 -16.84 -5.78 12.44
N HIS A 15 -17.61 -6.24 11.46
CA HIS A 15 -17.78 -7.69 11.22
C HIS A 15 -16.45 -8.36 10.87
N MET A 16 -15.64 -7.75 9.99
CA MET A 16 -14.33 -8.28 9.66
C MET A 16 -13.40 -8.37 10.89
N ILE A 17 -13.43 -7.37 11.76
CA ILE A 17 -12.66 -7.36 13.01
C ILE A 17 -13.12 -8.51 13.91
N ASN A 18 -14.42 -8.69 14.11
CA ASN A 18 -14.98 -9.76 14.93
C ASN A 18 -14.61 -11.15 14.36
N ASP A 19 -14.82 -11.35 13.05
CA ASP A 19 -14.49 -12.60 12.39
C ASP A 19 -12.98 -12.92 12.49
N TYR A 20 -12.13 -11.90 12.38
CA TYR A 20 -10.68 -12.06 12.53
C TYR A 20 -10.32 -12.49 13.94
N VAL A 21 -10.83 -11.81 14.97
CA VAL A 21 -10.57 -12.13 16.37
C VAL A 21 -11.06 -13.54 16.70
N GLU A 22 -12.27 -13.90 16.29
CA GLU A 22 -12.84 -15.23 16.51
C GLU A 22 -11.99 -16.33 15.87
N ASN A 23 -11.57 -16.12 14.62
CA ASN A 23 -10.71 -17.07 13.90
C ASN A 23 -9.35 -17.26 14.59
N ILE A 24 -8.74 -16.18 15.07
CA ILE A 24 -7.45 -16.27 15.79
C ILE A 24 -7.61 -17.02 17.10
N VAL A 25 -8.66 -16.72 17.86
CA VAL A 25 -8.92 -17.44 19.12
C VAL A 25 -9.14 -18.93 18.86
N ASP A 26 -9.94 -19.30 17.84
CA ASP A 26 -10.20 -20.70 17.49
C ASP A 26 -8.96 -21.43 16.97
N MET A 27 -8.03 -20.69 16.36
CA MET A 27 -6.77 -21.26 15.88
C MET A 27 -5.76 -21.54 17.00
N VAL A 28 -5.69 -20.63 17.98
CA VAL A 28 -4.66 -20.69 19.05
C VAL A 28 -5.17 -21.44 20.28
N ILE A 29 -6.47 -21.38 20.55
CA ILE A 29 -7.10 -21.93 21.77
C ILE A 29 -8.14 -22.96 21.37
N SER A 30 -7.93 -24.21 21.80
CA SER A 30 -8.92 -25.26 21.61
C SER A 30 -10.09 -25.10 22.59
N ALA A 31 -11.29 -25.42 22.15
CA ALA A 31 -12.51 -25.29 22.97
C ALA A 31 -12.52 -26.16 24.25
N ASP A 32 -11.73 -27.23 24.28
CA ASP A 32 -11.63 -28.20 25.36
C ASP A 32 -10.51 -27.88 26.36
N GLN A 33 -9.77 -26.77 26.15
CA GLN A 33 -8.68 -26.36 27.04
C GLN A 33 -9.20 -25.45 28.17
N ASP A 34 -8.69 -25.67 29.38
CA ASP A 34 -8.87 -24.76 30.51
C ASP A 34 -7.99 -23.50 30.34
N TYR A 35 -8.37 -22.40 30.99
CA TYR A 35 -7.69 -21.09 30.78
C TYR A 35 -6.20 -21.09 31.17
N ASP A 36 -5.76 -21.98 32.06
CA ASP A 36 -4.34 -22.12 32.47
C ASP A 36 -3.47 -22.80 31.40
N GLU A 37 -4.09 -23.50 30.45
CA GLU A 37 -3.40 -24.16 29.33
C GLU A 37 -3.31 -23.28 28.09
N TRP A 38 -3.93 -22.10 28.08
CA TRP A 38 -3.98 -21.23 26.93
C TRP A 38 -2.64 -20.59 26.63
N ASN A 39 -2.20 -20.64 25.37
CA ASN A 39 -0.98 -19.98 24.93
C ASN A 39 -1.23 -18.48 24.69
N LEU A 40 -1.34 -17.70 25.80
CA LEU A 40 -1.58 -16.26 25.73
C LEU A 40 -0.46 -15.49 25.03
N ALA A 41 0.78 -15.99 25.07
CA ALA A 41 1.89 -15.35 24.40
C ALA A 41 1.74 -15.40 22.88
N GLU A 42 1.37 -16.54 22.33
CA GLU A 42 1.10 -16.72 20.90
C GLU A 42 -0.14 -15.93 20.45
N LEU A 43 -1.22 -15.97 21.25
CA LEU A 43 -2.44 -15.21 21.00
C LEU A 43 -2.14 -13.71 20.91
N ASN A 44 -1.46 -13.17 21.90
CA ASN A 44 -1.09 -11.75 21.95
C ASN A 44 -0.20 -11.35 20.80
N LEU A 45 0.80 -12.18 20.44
CA LEU A 45 1.69 -11.90 19.31
C LEU A 45 0.92 -11.87 18.00
N THR A 46 0.06 -12.84 17.76
CA THR A 46 -0.73 -12.95 16.53
C THR A 46 -1.68 -11.78 16.36
N ILE A 47 -2.41 -11.43 17.41
CA ILE A 47 -3.35 -10.30 17.37
C ILE A 47 -2.59 -8.97 17.22
N HIS A 48 -1.52 -8.76 17.99
CA HIS A 48 -0.79 -7.49 17.99
C HIS A 48 -0.14 -7.17 16.64
N ASN A 49 0.21 -8.18 15.86
CA ASN A 49 0.74 -7.99 14.50
C ASN A 49 -0.27 -7.31 13.55
N THR A 50 -1.55 -7.44 13.82
CA THR A 50 -2.63 -6.92 12.97
C THR A 50 -3.38 -5.78 13.67
N ILE A 51 -3.75 -5.97 14.93
CA ILE A 51 -4.52 -5.00 15.75
C ILE A 51 -3.63 -4.54 16.91
N PRO A 52 -3.18 -3.28 16.94
CA PRO A 52 -2.39 -2.74 18.05
C PRO A 52 -3.29 -2.46 19.26
N MET A 53 -3.50 -3.45 20.09
CA MET A 53 -4.26 -3.34 21.33
C MET A 53 -3.45 -3.85 22.53
N ALA A 54 -3.93 -3.54 23.75
CA ALA A 54 -3.30 -4.01 24.97
C ALA A 54 -3.30 -5.54 25.03
N PRO A 55 -2.17 -6.17 25.43
CA PRO A 55 -2.09 -7.62 25.53
C PRO A 55 -3.09 -8.15 26.58
N VAL A 56 -3.53 -9.38 26.37
CA VAL A 56 -4.32 -10.11 27.35
C VAL A 56 -3.40 -10.69 28.40
N THR A 57 -3.71 -10.47 29.66
CA THR A 57 -2.95 -10.96 30.80
C THR A 57 -3.62 -12.20 31.42
N GLU A 58 -2.89 -12.95 32.25
CA GLU A 58 -3.45 -14.08 32.99
C GLU A 58 -4.59 -13.67 33.95
N GLU A 59 -4.55 -12.42 34.44
CA GLU A 59 -5.61 -11.87 35.30
C GLU A 59 -6.91 -11.63 34.51
N ASP A 60 -6.82 -11.26 33.25
CA ASP A 60 -7.96 -11.01 32.34
C ASP A 60 -8.72 -12.31 31.99
N VAL A 61 -8.00 -13.44 31.97
CA VAL A 61 -8.55 -14.72 31.49
C VAL A 61 -8.92 -15.68 32.63
N LYS A 62 -8.71 -15.26 33.86
CA LYS A 62 -8.97 -16.10 35.03
C LYS A 62 -10.44 -16.48 35.13
N ASP A 63 -10.72 -17.77 35.17
CA ASP A 63 -12.05 -18.37 35.31
C ASP A 63 -13.05 -17.98 34.18
N ILE A 64 -12.57 -17.56 33.03
CA ILE A 64 -13.43 -17.24 31.87
C ILE A 64 -13.42 -18.38 30.84
N SER A 65 -14.51 -18.48 30.09
CA SER A 65 -14.62 -19.40 28.95
C SER A 65 -14.02 -18.79 27.66
N GLN A 66 -13.72 -19.66 26.71
CA GLN A 66 -13.28 -19.21 25.38
C GLN A 66 -14.25 -18.19 24.73
N LYS A 67 -15.55 -18.33 24.95
CA LYS A 67 -16.57 -17.39 24.47
C LYS A 67 -16.44 -16.00 25.10
N GLU A 68 -16.21 -15.96 26.40
CA GLU A 68 -16.01 -14.70 27.12
C GLU A 68 -14.70 -14.04 26.71
N LEU A 69 -13.66 -14.83 26.46
CA LEU A 69 -12.41 -14.32 25.87
C LEU A 69 -12.64 -13.69 24.50
N LYS A 70 -13.40 -14.34 23.61
CA LYS A 70 -13.78 -13.76 22.31
C LYS A 70 -14.49 -12.41 22.47
N HIS A 71 -15.44 -12.33 23.38
CA HIS A 71 -16.14 -11.06 23.67
C HIS A 71 -15.19 -9.99 24.20
N LEU A 72 -14.32 -10.33 25.14
CA LEU A 72 -13.33 -9.41 25.70
C LEU A 72 -12.40 -8.85 24.60
N LEU A 73 -11.91 -9.72 23.75
CA LEU A 73 -11.01 -9.34 22.64
C LEU A 73 -11.74 -8.51 21.58
N ASN A 74 -12.98 -8.87 21.24
CA ASN A 74 -13.80 -8.09 20.33
C ASN A 74 -14.09 -6.69 20.84
N ASP A 75 -14.40 -6.55 22.12
CA ASP A 75 -14.60 -5.25 22.77
C ASP A 75 -13.33 -4.40 22.74
N ARG A 76 -12.17 -5.02 23.01
CA ARG A 76 -10.87 -4.33 22.95
C ARG A 76 -10.53 -3.90 21.51
N ALA A 77 -10.73 -4.78 20.54
CA ALA A 77 -10.48 -4.50 19.14
C ALA A 77 -11.41 -3.41 18.59
N THR A 78 -12.68 -3.44 18.96
CA THR A 78 -13.67 -2.41 18.62
C THR A 78 -13.25 -1.05 19.17
N LYS A 79 -12.90 -0.97 20.45
CA LYS A 79 -12.41 0.27 21.07
C LYS A 79 -11.12 0.77 20.44
N ALA A 80 -10.20 -0.14 20.07
CA ALA A 80 -8.98 0.22 19.37
C ALA A 80 -9.29 0.82 18.00
N TYR A 81 -10.29 0.29 17.28
CA TYR A 81 -10.70 0.84 15.99
C TYR A 81 -11.42 2.18 16.14
N GLU A 82 -12.29 2.35 17.13
CA GLU A 82 -12.94 3.64 17.43
C GLU A 82 -11.91 4.72 17.82
N ALA A 83 -10.88 4.35 18.57
CA ALA A 83 -9.76 5.24 18.85
C ALA A 83 -9.03 5.62 17.56
N LYS A 84 -8.84 4.67 16.63
CA LYS A 84 -8.26 4.93 15.31
C LYS A 84 -9.14 5.85 14.47
N GLU A 85 -10.45 5.66 14.48
CA GLU A 85 -11.39 6.58 13.80
C GLU A 85 -11.25 8.01 14.33
N SER A 86 -11.05 8.20 15.63
CA SER A 86 -10.93 9.52 16.28
C SER A 86 -9.63 10.27 15.92
N GLU A 87 -8.61 9.60 15.37
CA GLU A 87 -7.40 10.26 14.86
C GLU A 87 -7.68 11.10 13.60
N PHE A 88 -8.80 10.84 12.91
CA PHE A 88 -9.15 11.52 11.68
C PHE A 88 -10.02 12.77 11.96
N PRO A 89 -9.67 13.94 11.40
CA PRO A 89 -10.39 15.19 11.68
C PRO A 89 -11.84 15.16 11.24
N GLU A 90 -12.13 14.41 10.16
CA GLU A 90 -13.46 14.26 9.60
C GLU A 90 -13.81 12.77 9.43
N PRO A 91 -15.01 12.35 9.89
CA PRO A 91 -15.43 10.94 9.76
C PRO A 91 -15.50 10.45 8.30
N GLU A 92 -15.70 11.35 7.36
CA GLU A 92 -15.78 11.02 5.93
C GLU A 92 -14.43 10.53 5.38
N HIS A 93 -13.32 11.09 5.86
CA HIS A 93 -11.99 10.70 5.41
C HIS A 93 -11.67 9.24 5.72
N ILE A 94 -12.01 8.76 6.93
CA ILE A 94 -11.77 7.36 7.26
C ILE A 94 -12.67 6.44 6.44
N ARG A 95 -13.91 6.83 6.15
CA ARG A 95 -14.82 6.04 5.27
C ARG A 95 -14.25 5.90 3.85
N GLU A 96 -13.67 6.97 3.33
CA GLU A 96 -13.00 6.91 2.03
C GLU A 96 -11.78 5.99 2.07
N ILE A 97 -10.98 6.06 3.13
CA ILE A 97 -9.80 5.22 3.33
C ILE A 97 -10.21 3.75 3.45
N GLU A 98 -11.24 3.41 4.24
CA GLU A 98 -11.79 2.07 4.34
C GLU A 98 -12.14 1.50 2.96
N ARG A 99 -12.84 2.30 2.15
CA ARG A 99 -13.24 1.91 0.80
C ARG A 99 -12.02 1.66 -0.10
N VAL A 100 -11.07 2.59 -0.11
CA VAL A 100 -9.87 2.50 -0.95
C VAL A 100 -8.99 1.31 -0.56
N ILE A 101 -8.78 1.11 0.74
CA ILE A 101 -7.97 0.00 1.25
C ILE A 101 -8.64 -1.33 0.90
N LEU A 102 -9.94 -1.47 1.18
CA LEU A 102 -10.67 -2.70 0.91
C LEU A 102 -10.66 -3.06 -0.58
N LEU A 103 -10.89 -2.09 -1.47
CA LEU A 103 -10.82 -2.32 -2.91
C LEU A 103 -9.42 -2.76 -3.33
N LYS A 104 -8.38 -2.06 -2.86
CA LYS A 104 -6.99 -2.38 -3.21
C LYS A 104 -6.57 -3.77 -2.76
N VAL A 105 -6.97 -4.17 -1.55
CA VAL A 105 -6.66 -5.50 -1.01
C VAL A 105 -7.42 -6.57 -1.78
N ILE A 106 -8.72 -6.37 -2.03
CA ILE A 106 -9.52 -7.31 -2.83
C ILE A 106 -8.90 -7.50 -4.21
N ASP A 107 -8.57 -6.42 -4.91
CA ASP A 107 -8.02 -6.49 -6.26
C ASP A 107 -6.70 -7.29 -6.27
N ALA A 108 -5.79 -7.01 -5.34
CA ALA A 108 -4.52 -7.72 -5.24
C ALA A 108 -4.73 -9.23 -4.99
N LYS A 109 -5.51 -9.58 -3.95
CA LYS A 109 -5.75 -11.00 -3.60
C LYS A 109 -6.55 -11.75 -4.67
N TRP A 110 -7.44 -11.05 -5.35
CA TRP A 110 -8.21 -11.65 -6.44
C TRP A 110 -7.33 -11.98 -7.65
N MET A 111 -6.38 -11.10 -8.00
CA MET A 111 -5.42 -11.36 -9.07
C MET A 111 -4.52 -12.56 -8.74
N ASP A 112 -3.98 -12.60 -7.52
CA ASP A 112 -3.19 -13.74 -7.05
C ASP A 112 -4.00 -15.04 -7.12
N HIS A 113 -5.27 -15.01 -6.66
CA HIS A 113 -6.15 -16.18 -6.68
C HIS A 113 -6.45 -16.70 -8.10
N ILE A 114 -6.61 -15.79 -9.07
CA ILE A 114 -6.81 -16.19 -10.47
C ILE A 114 -5.58 -16.94 -10.99
N ASP A 115 -4.38 -16.44 -10.69
CA ASP A 115 -3.12 -17.08 -11.11
C ASP A 115 -2.94 -18.44 -10.43
N ASP A 116 -3.25 -18.55 -9.15
CA ASP A 116 -3.21 -19.81 -8.40
C ASP A 116 -4.20 -20.84 -8.94
N MET A 117 -5.43 -20.41 -9.29
CA MET A 117 -6.44 -21.29 -9.89
C MET A 117 -6.03 -21.77 -11.30
N ASP A 118 -5.34 -20.93 -12.05
CA ASP A 118 -4.79 -21.33 -13.36
C ASP A 118 -3.66 -22.35 -13.20
N GLN A 119 -2.78 -22.19 -12.21
CA GLN A 119 -1.76 -23.19 -11.88
C GLN A 119 -2.38 -24.51 -11.42
N LEU A 120 -3.40 -24.46 -10.55
CA LEU A 120 -4.14 -25.63 -10.13
C LEU A 120 -4.74 -26.37 -11.33
N ARG A 121 -5.36 -25.64 -12.26
CA ARG A 121 -5.97 -26.22 -13.46
C ARG A 121 -4.96 -26.95 -14.34
N GLN A 122 -3.74 -26.42 -14.45
CA GLN A 122 -2.67 -27.05 -15.23
C GLN A 122 -2.14 -28.33 -14.56
N GLY A 123 -2.05 -28.34 -13.21
CA GLY A 123 -1.51 -29.45 -12.45
C GLY A 123 -2.50 -30.55 -12.08
N ILE A 124 -3.80 -30.27 -12.04
CA ILE A 124 -4.82 -31.15 -11.47
C ILE A 124 -4.94 -32.50 -12.19
N GLY A 125 -4.64 -32.55 -13.49
CA GLY A 125 -4.66 -33.77 -14.27
C GLY A 125 -3.73 -34.88 -13.75
N LEU A 126 -2.66 -34.51 -13.05
CA LEU A 126 -1.73 -35.46 -12.44
C LEU A 126 -2.34 -36.27 -11.30
N GLN A 127 -3.40 -35.76 -10.67
CA GLN A 127 -4.12 -36.47 -9.60
C GLN A 127 -4.77 -37.79 -10.09
N ALA A 128 -5.05 -37.88 -11.38
CA ALA A 128 -5.58 -39.12 -11.97
C ALA A 128 -4.62 -40.32 -11.79
N TYR A 129 -3.30 -40.10 -11.77
CA TYR A 129 -2.31 -41.16 -11.51
C TYR A 129 -2.41 -41.69 -10.08
N GLY A 130 -2.87 -40.85 -9.12
CA GLY A 130 -3.13 -41.24 -7.73
C GLY A 130 -4.52 -41.85 -7.50
N GLN A 131 -5.24 -42.23 -8.55
CA GLN A 131 -6.62 -42.78 -8.51
C GLN A 131 -7.63 -41.80 -7.87
N ARG A 132 -7.36 -40.50 -7.90
CA ARG A 132 -8.28 -39.44 -7.46
C ARG A 132 -8.97 -38.83 -8.67
N ASP A 133 -10.25 -38.50 -8.51
CA ASP A 133 -10.98 -37.80 -9.57
C ASP A 133 -10.52 -36.32 -9.64
N PRO A 134 -9.88 -35.92 -10.76
CA PRO A 134 -9.37 -34.54 -10.88
C PRO A 134 -10.44 -33.47 -10.74
N LYS A 135 -11.71 -33.76 -11.08
CA LYS A 135 -12.79 -32.79 -10.95
C LYS A 135 -13.20 -32.58 -9.48
N VAL A 136 -13.16 -33.64 -8.69
CA VAL A 136 -13.46 -33.56 -7.25
C VAL A 136 -12.33 -32.81 -6.54
N GLU A 137 -11.09 -33.21 -6.81
CA GLU A 137 -9.90 -32.56 -6.24
C GLU A 137 -9.82 -31.07 -6.61
N TYR A 138 -10.10 -30.71 -7.87
CA TYR A 138 -10.17 -29.31 -8.30
C TYR A 138 -11.16 -28.49 -7.48
N LYS A 139 -12.36 -29.05 -7.23
CA LYS A 139 -13.38 -28.35 -6.43
C LYS A 139 -12.96 -28.19 -4.97
N MET A 140 -12.41 -29.25 -4.38
CA MET A 140 -11.96 -29.22 -2.98
C MET A 140 -10.82 -28.22 -2.78
N ILE A 141 -9.75 -28.34 -3.56
CA ILE A 141 -8.61 -27.46 -3.48
C ILE A 141 -9.01 -26.02 -3.81
N GLY A 142 -9.81 -25.81 -4.86
CA GLY A 142 -10.27 -24.47 -5.22
C GLY A 142 -11.16 -23.82 -4.16
N TYR A 143 -11.95 -24.60 -3.42
CA TYR A 143 -12.70 -24.11 -2.28
C TYR A 143 -11.76 -23.67 -1.13
N ASP A 144 -10.77 -24.49 -0.80
CA ASP A 144 -9.80 -24.19 0.24
C ASP A 144 -8.97 -22.92 -0.11
N MET A 145 -8.58 -22.80 -1.38
CA MET A 145 -7.86 -21.61 -1.88
C MET A 145 -8.74 -20.35 -1.79
N PHE A 146 -10.02 -20.46 -2.11
CA PHE A 146 -10.96 -19.34 -2.00
C PHE A 146 -11.20 -18.92 -0.54
N ASP A 147 -11.37 -19.90 0.36
CA ASP A 147 -11.51 -19.63 1.80
C ASP A 147 -10.26 -18.95 2.36
N HIS A 148 -9.08 -19.44 1.99
CA HIS A 148 -7.81 -18.81 2.37
C HIS A 148 -7.70 -17.37 1.83
N MET A 149 -8.09 -17.13 0.57
CA MET A 149 -8.12 -15.78 -0.01
C MET A 149 -9.03 -14.85 0.79
N THR A 150 -10.25 -15.27 1.13
CA THR A 150 -11.21 -14.44 1.87
C THR A 150 -10.70 -14.09 3.26
N LYS A 151 -10.09 -15.05 3.98
CA LYS A 151 -9.43 -14.80 5.26
C LYS A 151 -8.27 -13.82 5.13
N SER A 152 -7.44 -13.98 4.11
CA SER A 152 -6.33 -13.08 3.83
C SER A 152 -6.78 -11.65 3.49
N ILE A 153 -7.90 -11.49 2.77
CA ILE A 153 -8.50 -10.17 2.51
C ILE A 153 -8.90 -9.51 3.84
N THR A 154 -9.56 -10.23 4.72
CA THR A 154 -9.96 -9.73 6.04
C THR A 154 -8.74 -9.27 6.85
N GLU A 155 -7.73 -10.13 7.00
CA GLU A 155 -6.52 -9.83 7.76
C GLU A 155 -5.76 -8.63 7.21
N ASP A 156 -5.48 -8.60 5.89
CA ASP A 156 -4.71 -7.52 5.28
C ASP A 156 -5.47 -6.19 5.28
N THR A 157 -6.80 -6.21 5.15
CA THR A 157 -7.64 -5.01 5.27
C THR A 157 -7.55 -4.44 6.67
N ILE A 158 -7.75 -5.28 7.70
CA ILE A 158 -7.68 -4.85 9.10
C ILE A 158 -6.28 -4.31 9.42
N ARG A 159 -5.23 -5.06 9.05
CA ARG A 159 -3.84 -4.63 9.24
C ARG A 159 -3.58 -3.27 8.60
N ALA A 160 -4.00 -3.07 7.36
CA ALA A 160 -3.80 -1.80 6.67
C ALA A 160 -4.55 -0.65 7.33
N LEU A 161 -5.79 -0.86 7.77
CA LEU A 161 -6.61 0.16 8.44
C LEU A 161 -6.00 0.61 9.78
N PHE A 162 -5.51 -0.31 10.59
CA PHE A 162 -4.89 0.04 11.87
C PHE A 162 -3.52 0.74 11.69
N HIS A 163 -2.79 0.44 10.62
CA HIS A 163 -1.46 1.00 10.39
C HIS A 163 -1.44 2.23 9.49
N VAL A 164 -2.57 2.64 8.90
CA VAL A 164 -2.65 3.86 8.09
C VAL A 164 -2.35 5.09 8.97
N LYS A 165 -1.51 5.99 8.46
CA LYS A 165 -1.16 7.24 9.13
C LYS A 165 -1.56 8.41 8.25
N ILE A 166 -2.05 9.48 8.88
CA ILE A 166 -2.31 10.73 8.19
C ILE A 166 -0.96 11.43 8.01
N GLU A 167 -0.48 11.51 6.78
CA GLU A 167 0.61 12.42 6.47
C GLU A 167 0.05 13.84 6.41
N GLN A 168 0.20 14.60 7.48
CA GLN A 168 0.00 16.04 7.41
C GLN A 168 1.06 16.58 6.47
N LYS A 169 0.65 17.05 5.31
CA LYS A 169 1.51 17.78 4.39
C LYS A 169 1.92 19.07 5.10
N VAL A 170 3.06 19.04 5.77
CA VAL A 170 3.65 20.25 6.34
C VAL A 170 3.98 21.12 5.14
N GLU A 171 3.12 22.09 4.84
CA GLU A 171 3.48 23.15 3.90
C GLU A 171 4.74 23.80 4.47
N ARG A 172 5.84 23.62 3.77
CA ARG A 172 7.07 24.32 4.10
C ARG A 172 6.77 25.81 3.91
N GLU A 173 6.56 26.53 5.00
CA GLU A 173 6.62 27.99 4.96
C GLU A 173 7.94 28.36 4.30
N GLN A 174 7.88 29.17 3.27
CA GLN A 174 9.08 29.72 2.66
C GLN A 174 9.75 30.62 3.71
N VAL A 175 10.66 30.04 4.48
CA VAL A 175 11.44 30.76 5.53
C VAL A 175 12.38 31.78 4.92
N ALA A 176 12.63 31.74 3.61
CA ALA A 176 13.42 32.73 2.91
C ALA A 176 12.59 33.36 1.79
N LYS A 177 12.13 34.58 1.97
CA LYS A 177 11.78 35.44 0.85
C LYS A 177 13.08 35.71 0.09
N VAL A 178 13.10 35.32 -1.20
CA VAL A 178 14.20 35.70 -2.08
C VAL A 178 14.23 37.23 -2.15
N THR A 179 15.06 37.86 -1.34
CA THR A 179 15.17 39.32 -1.21
C THR A 179 16.00 39.93 -2.32
N GLY A 180 16.28 39.24 -3.38
CA GLY A 180 16.97 39.75 -4.57
C GLY A 180 17.91 38.70 -5.14
N THR A 181 17.86 38.51 -6.42
CA THR A 181 18.97 37.95 -7.19
C THR A 181 19.94 39.11 -7.39
N ASN A 182 21.26 38.89 -7.22
CA ASN A 182 22.33 39.85 -7.56
C ASN A 182 22.39 40.17 -9.07
N LYS A 183 21.28 40.13 -9.77
CA LYS A 183 21.11 40.64 -11.12
C LYS A 183 20.32 41.93 -11.01
N ASP A 184 21.07 43.05 -11.05
CA ASP A 184 20.48 44.37 -11.34
C ASP A 184 19.64 44.23 -12.61
N GLU A 185 18.30 44.32 -12.49
CA GLU A 185 17.38 44.32 -13.64
C GLU A 185 17.57 45.54 -14.55
N SER A 186 18.37 46.52 -14.13
CA SER A 186 18.69 47.72 -14.92
C SER A 186 19.79 47.47 -15.98
N ALA A 187 20.46 46.32 -15.98
CA ALA A 187 21.45 45.98 -16.98
C ALA A 187 20.93 44.90 -17.97
N VAL A 188 19.88 45.22 -18.71
CA VAL A 188 19.64 44.52 -19.97
C VAL A 188 20.79 44.89 -20.90
N ARG A 189 21.91 44.14 -20.77
CA ARG A 189 22.99 44.25 -21.77
C ARG A 189 22.44 43.74 -23.08
N ALA A 190 22.08 44.68 -23.97
CA ALA A 190 21.78 44.39 -25.32
C ALA A 190 22.94 43.52 -25.90
N PRO A 191 22.69 42.50 -26.70
CA PRO A 191 23.70 41.63 -27.23
C PRO A 191 24.69 42.52 -28.04
N LYS A 192 25.96 42.57 -27.58
CA LYS A 192 27.01 43.29 -28.29
C LYS A 192 27.10 42.72 -29.74
N LYS A 193 26.59 43.47 -30.70
CA LYS A 193 26.83 43.18 -32.11
C LYS A 193 28.32 43.36 -32.36
N ARG A 194 29.02 42.33 -32.83
CA ARG A 194 30.40 42.44 -33.26
C ARG A 194 30.46 43.45 -34.38
N ALA A 195 31.35 44.42 -34.26
CA ALA A 195 31.54 45.50 -35.24
C ALA A 195 32.10 44.99 -36.58
N GLU A 196 32.72 43.82 -36.57
CA GLU A 196 33.32 43.23 -37.78
C GLU A 196 32.67 41.86 -38.11
N LYS A 197 32.33 41.67 -39.38
CA LYS A 197 31.85 40.38 -39.86
C LYS A 197 32.98 39.36 -39.80
N LYS A 198 32.76 38.26 -39.11
CA LYS A 198 33.70 37.14 -39.05
C LYS A 198 33.79 36.51 -40.45
N VAL A 199 34.96 36.59 -41.09
CA VAL A 199 35.21 35.97 -42.39
C VAL A 199 35.51 34.49 -42.17
N TYR A 200 34.76 33.63 -42.79
CA TYR A 200 34.97 32.18 -42.71
C TYR A 200 35.96 31.69 -43.78
N PRO A 201 36.61 30.53 -43.59
CA PRO A 201 37.65 30.03 -44.48
C PRO A 201 37.24 29.89 -45.97
N ASN A 202 35.97 29.70 -46.23
CA ASN A 202 35.44 29.53 -47.60
C ASN A 202 34.81 30.81 -48.20
N ASP A 203 34.73 31.89 -47.42
CA ASP A 203 34.20 33.17 -47.91
C ASP A 203 35.16 33.84 -48.92
N PRO A 204 34.67 34.70 -49.80
CA PRO A 204 35.55 35.50 -50.70
C PRO A 204 36.48 36.37 -49.84
N CYS A 205 37.74 36.43 -50.21
CA CYS A 205 38.73 37.18 -49.50
C CYS A 205 38.46 38.69 -49.55
N PRO A 206 38.41 39.38 -48.33
CA PRO A 206 38.18 40.84 -48.31
C PRO A 206 39.23 41.70 -49.00
N CYS A 207 40.38 41.12 -49.40
CA CYS A 207 41.41 41.85 -50.19
C CYS A 207 41.02 42.02 -51.66
N GLY A 208 39.89 41.52 -52.13
CA GLY A 208 39.44 41.68 -53.54
C GLY A 208 40.09 40.73 -54.57
N SER A 209 40.87 39.73 -54.11
CA SER A 209 41.61 38.81 -55.02
C SER A 209 40.73 37.75 -55.71
N GLY A 210 39.43 37.70 -55.42
CA GLY A 210 38.50 36.68 -55.98
C GLY A 210 38.72 35.26 -55.51
N LYS A 211 39.71 35.01 -54.62
CA LYS A 211 40.03 33.71 -54.07
C LYS A 211 39.33 33.51 -52.66
N LYS A 212 39.11 32.28 -52.28
CA LYS A 212 38.59 31.94 -50.91
C LYS A 212 39.59 32.40 -49.87
N TYR A 213 39.10 32.91 -48.71
CA TYR A 213 39.92 33.44 -47.59
C TYR A 213 41.05 32.49 -47.20
N LYS A 214 40.78 31.17 -47.07
CA LYS A 214 41.80 30.15 -46.75
C LYS A 214 42.92 30.00 -47.78
N GLN A 215 42.70 30.41 -49.04
CA GLN A 215 43.66 30.32 -50.10
C GLN A 215 44.39 31.64 -50.42
N CYS A 216 44.04 32.70 -49.67
CA CYS A 216 44.63 34.03 -49.83
C CYS A 216 45.15 34.54 -48.46
N CYS A 217 44.49 35.52 -47.85
CA CYS A 217 44.98 36.16 -46.59
C CYS A 217 44.83 35.26 -45.33
N GLY A 218 44.00 34.27 -45.43
CA GLY A 218 43.86 33.27 -44.34
C GLY A 218 44.81 32.07 -44.40
N ARG A 219 45.74 32.05 -45.36
CA ARG A 219 46.79 31.04 -45.50
C ARG A 219 47.87 31.34 -44.45
N LYS A 220 47.84 30.64 -43.33
CA LYS A 220 48.98 30.69 -42.40
C LYS A 220 50.23 30.20 -43.11
N LYS A 221 51.28 30.99 -43.02
CA LYS A 221 52.63 30.57 -43.40
C LYS A 221 53.09 29.45 -42.51
#